data_f8b1d3872f000adf9efa741c2122494b
#
_entry.id   f8b1d3872f000adf9efa741c2122494b
#
_cell.length_a   1.000
_cell.length_b   1.000
_cell.length_c   1.000
_cell.angle_alpha   90.00
_cell.angle_beta   90.00
_cell.angle_gamma   90.00
#
_symmetry.space_group_name_H-M   'P 1'
#
loop_
_entity.id
_entity.type
_entity.pdbx_description
1 polymer ?
#
loop_
_entity_poly.entity_id
_entity_poly.type
_entity_poly.pdbx_seq_one_letter_code
_entity_poly.pdbx_strand_id
1 'polypeptide(L)'
;ISTTSFFPAKPLGCYGDGGAVFTDNDEWASIINSLKVHGKGSFKYDNVRIGMNSRLDTLQAAILQVKFRAFIDYELTDINKAAVEYTERLKGIVKTPIIPDGFYSSWAQYTIKLKDKEQRDELQTYLKEQGIPAMVYYPNPMHLQTAYKDLGYQKGDFPITEKLCNCVLSLPMHPYITTAEIEKVIDTIAKYLKG
;
A
#
# COMPACT_ATOMS: atom_id res chain seq x y z
N ILE A 1 0.39 -19.23 3.08
CA ILE A 1 1.52 -18.38 2.69
C ILE A 1 1.06 -16.93 2.61
N SER A 2 1.83 -16.00 3.15
CA SER A 2 1.61 -14.56 3.05
C SER A 2 2.92 -13.83 2.72
N THR A 3 2.80 -12.61 2.22
CA THR A 3 3.95 -11.78 1.86
C THR A 3 3.78 -10.36 2.41
N THR A 4 4.88 -9.70 2.72
CA THR A 4 4.89 -8.28 3.04
C THR A 4 6.01 -7.57 2.30
N SER A 5 5.82 -6.28 2.05
CA SER A 5 6.82 -5.40 1.45
C SER A 5 7.45 -4.51 2.51
N PHE A 6 8.75 -4.33 2.44
CA PHE A 6 9.52 -3.35 3.22
C PHE A 6 10.00 -2.17 2.36
N PHE A 7 9.39 -1.97 1.19
CA PHE A 7 9.67 -0.78 0.39
C PHE A 7 9.55 0.50 1.24
N PRO A 8 10.38 1.54 1.05
CA PRO A 8 10.47 2.70 1.95
C PRO A 8 9.15 3.40 2.27
N ALA A 9 8.18 3.37 1.34
CA ALA A 9 6.86 3.98 1.55
C ALA A 9 5.87 3.10 2.34
N LYS A 10 6.28 1.91 2.80
CA LYS A 10 5.42 1.04 3.63
C LYS A 10 5.49 1.45 5.10
N PRO A 11 4.43 1.20 5.89
CA PRO A 11 4.43 1.50 7.32
C PRO A 11 5.66 0.93 8.05
N LEU A 12 6.02 -0.32 7.76
CA LEU A 12 7.30 -0.89 8.15
C LEU A 12 8.21 -0.97 6.91
N GLY A 13 8.87 0.14 6.58
CA GLY A 13 9.76 0.26 5.43
C GLY A 13 11.24 0.30 5.82
N CYS A 14 12.10 -0.29 4.98
CA CYS A 14 13.56 -0.09 5.04
C CYS A 14 13.98 1.06 4.11
N TYR A 15 15.28 1.26 3.90
CA TYR A 15 15.82 2.35 3.05
C TYR A 15 16.22 1.86 1.66
N GLY A 16 15.51 0.87 1.15
CA GLY A 16 15.69 0.27 -0.16
C GLY A 16 14.66 -0.84 -0.38
N ASP A 17 14.90 -1.74 -1.32
CA ASP A 17 14.03 -2.87 -1.56
C ASP A 17 14.15 -3.91 -0.45
N GLY A 18 13.00 -4.46 -0.04
CA GLY A 18 12.92 -5.50 0.96
C GLY A 18 11.52 -6.10 1.05
N GLY A 19 11.44 -7.26 1.65
CA GLY A 19 10.18 -7.95 1.88
C GLY A 19 10.40 -9.24 2.67
N ALA A 20 9.30 -9.85 3.06
CA ALA A 20 9.31 -11.17 3.71
C ALA A 20 8.17 -12.05 3.17
N VAL A 21 8.39 -13.34 3.25
CA VAL A 21 7.40 -14.38 2.96
C VAL A 21 7.23 -15.21 4.23
N PHE A 22 5.98 -15.46 4.60
CA PHE A 22 5.61 -16.24 5.78
C PHE A 22 4.83 -17.49 5.36
N THR A 23 5.16 -18.63 5.94
CA THR A 23 4.47 -19.89 5.71
C THR A 23 4.67 -20.84 6.88
N ASP A 24 3.65 -21.64 7.19
CA ASP A 24 3.70 -22.72 8.18
C ASP A 24 4.03 -24.07 7.51
N ASN A 25 4.32 -24.09 6.22
CA ASN A 25 4.69 -25.28 5.45
C ASN A 25 6.21 -25.32 5.26
N ASP A 26 6.87 -26.30 5.88
CA ASP A 26 8.32 -26.47 5.88
C ASP A 26 8.89 -26.75 4.48
N GLU A 27 8.15 -27.47 3.63
CA GLU A 27 8.56 -27.73 2.26
C GLU A 27 8.60 -26.43 1.46
N TRP A 28 7.57 -25.59 1.55
CA TRP A 28 7.55 -24.29 0.90
C TRP A 28 8.63 -23.36 1.46
N ALA A 29 8.85 -23.36 2.77
CA ALA A 29 9.92 -22.59 3.37
C ALA A 29 11.29 -23.00 2.82
N SER A 30 11.55 -24.30 2.67
CA SER A 30 12.77 -24.83 2.07
C SER A 30 12.93 -24.42 0.61
N ILE A 31 11.88 -24.53 -0.20
CA ILE A 31 11.89 -24.12 -1.61
C ILE A 31 12.16 -22.62 -1.75
N ILE A 32 11.46 -21.77 -0.98
CA ILE A 32 11.62 -20.32 -0.98
C ILE A 32 13.05 -19.91 -0.57
N ASN A 33 13.60 -20.56 0.48
CA ASN A 33 14.97 -20.35 0.90
C ASN A 33 15.99 -20.70 -0.18
N SER A 34 15.75 -21.74 -0.96
CA SER A 34 16.57 -22.09 -2.12
C SER A 34 16.42 -21.05 -3.24
N LEU A 35 15.18 -20.71 -3.61
CA LEU A 35 14.88 -19.77 -4.72
C LEU A 35 15.51 -18.40 -4.52
N LYS A 36 15.43 -17.83 -3.31
CA LYS A 36 16.01 -16.51 -3.01
C LYS A 36 17.54 -16.45 -3.09
N VAL A 37 18.21 -17.60 -3.16
CA VAL A 37 19.67 -17.74 -3.26
C VAL A 37 20.03 -18.55 -4.50
N HIS A 38 19.58 -18.11 -5.67
CA HIS A 38 19.90 -18.70 -6.98
C HIS A 38 19.43 -20.15 -7.19
N GLY A 39 18.47 -20.65 -6.43
CA GLY A 39 18.03 -22.04 -6.48
C GLY A 39 19.02 -23.03 -5.81
N LYS A 40 19.79 -22.54 -4.83
CA LYS A 40 20.83 -23.32 -4.13
C LYS A 40 20.25 -24.59 -3.48
N GLY A 41 20.96 -25.70 -3.69
CA GLY A 41 20.78 -26.97 -2.99
C GLY A 41 21.57 -27.04 -1.68
N SER A 42 22.04 -28.24 -1.32
CA SER A 42 22.79 -28.50 -0.10
C SER A 42 24.24 -27.97 -0.12
N PHE A 43 24.83 -27.82 -1.30
CA PHE A 43 26.22 -27.34 -1.48
C PHE A 43 26.26 -25.93 -2.05
N LYS A 44 27.39 -25.24 -1.89
CA LYS A 44 27.57 -23.84 -2.27
C LYS A 44 27.34 -23.56 -3.76
N TYR A 45 27.71 -24.48 -4.63
CA TYR A 45 27.63 -24.34 -6.08
C TYR A 45 26.66 -25.35 -6.72
N ASP A 46 25.81 -25.98 -5.92
CA ASP A 46 24.76 -26.90 -6.37
C ASP A 46 23.45 -26.11 -6.51
N ASN A 47 23.08 -25.75 -7.72
CA ASN A 47 21.83 -25.09 -8.03
C ASN A 47 20.83 -26.11 -8.55
N VAL A 48 19.92 -26.56 -7.69
CA VAL A 48 18.94 -27.63 -7.96
C VAL A 48 17.67 -27.11 -8.63
N ARG A 49 17.50 -25.79 -8.75
CA ARG A 49 16.40 -25.12 -9.45
C ARG A 49 16.79 -23.74 -9.93
N ILE A 50 16.00 -23.18 -10.87
CA ILE A 50 16.16 -21.80 -11.29
C ILE A 50 15.70 -20.89 -10.15
N GLY A 51 16.54 -19.97 -9.72
CA GLY A 51 16.27 -19.02 -8.64
C GLY A 51 16.70 -17.60 -8.97
N MET A 52 16.71 -16.75 -7.98
CA MET A 52 17.06 -15.32 -8.11
C MET A 52 17.97 -14.87 -6.97
N ASN A 53 18.58 -13.71 -7.10
CA ASN A 53 19.22 -13.03 -5.99
C ASN A 53 18.15 -12.18 -5.27
N SER A 54 17.54 -12.73 -4.22
CA SER A 54 16.46 -12.08 -3.47
C SER A 54 16.67 -12.27 -1.96
N ARG A 55 17.80 -11.77 -1.47
CA ARG A 55 18.16 -11.75 -0.06
C ARG A 55 17.94 -10.36 0.50
N LEU A 56 17.36 -10.25 1.68
CA LEU A 56 17.35 -8.98 2.41
C LEU A 56 18.79 -8.62 2.82
N ASP A 57 19.25 -7.43 2.41
CA ASP A 57 20.56 -6.94 2.80
C ASP A 57 20.64 -6.72 4.29
N THR A 58 21.78 -7.07 4.90
CA THR A 58 22.03 -6.93 6.34
C THR A 58 21.86 -5.48 6.80
N LEU A 59 22.24 -4.50 5.98
CA LEU A 59 22.02 -3.07 6.26
C LEU A 59 20.54 -2.75 6.37
N GLN A 60 19.72 -3.23 5.44
CA GLN A 60 18.27 -3.04 5.47
C GLN A 60 17.63 -3.75 6.67
N ALA A 61 18.11 -4.94 7.01
CA ALA A 61 17.67 -5.67 8.20
C ALA A 61 17.97 -4.89 9.50
N ALA A 62 19.13 -4.26 9.60
CA ALA A 62 19.50 -3.43 10.76
C ALA A 62 18.57 -2.21 10.90
N ILE A 63 18.24 -1.54 9.79
CA ILE A 63 17.27 -0.44 9.77
C ILE A 63 15.88 -0.91 10.22
N LEU A 64 15.42 -2.06 9.68
CA LEU A 64 14.12 -2.63 10.04
C LEU A 64 14.03 -3.00 11.52
N GLN A 65 15.11 -3.46 12.16
CA GLN A 65 15.10 -3.75 13.59
C GLN A 65 14.79 -2.50 14.45
N VAL A 66 15.32 -1.35 14.07
CA VAL A 66 15.02 -0.07 14.75
C VAL A 66 13.58 0.36 14.49
N LYS A 67 13.18 0.38 13.21
CA LYS A 67 11.83 0.78 12.80
C LYS A 67 10.74 -0.13 13.34
N PHE A 68 11.00 -1.43 13.46
CA PHE A 68 10.03 -2.39 13.98
C PHE A 68 9.63 -2.09 15.43
N ARG A 69 10.56 -1.63 16.25
CA ARG A 69 10.25 -1.18 17.63
C ARG A 69 9.34 0.03 17.62
N ALA A 70 9.71 1.09 16.88
CA ALA A 70 8.87 2.27 16.74
C ALA A 70 7.48 1.94 16.19
N PHE A 71 7.41 1.05 15.19
CA PHE A 71 6.16 0.61 14.60
C PHE A 71 5.23 -0.06 15.62
N ILE A 72 5.74 -0.94 16.48
CA ILE A 72 4.95 -1.62 17.51
C ILE A 72 4.63 -0.68 18.66
N ASP A 73 5.61 0.11 19.12
CA ASP A 73 5.50 0.89 20.35
C ASP A 73 4.51 2.06 20.19
N TYR A 74 4.45 2.73 19.02
CA TYR A 74 3.60 3.90 18.84
C TYR A 74 3.08 4.15 17.40
N GLU A 75 3.88 3.91 16.33
CA GLU A 75 3.51 4.32 14.96
C GLU A 75 2.20 3.66 14.49
N LEU A 76 1.99 2.38 14.82
CA LEU A 76 0.78 1.66 14.45
C LEU A 76 -0.46 2.23 15.15
N THR A 77 -0.31 2.67 16.39
CA THR A 77 -1.38 3.34 17.14
C THR A 77 -1.68 4.72 16.56
N ASP A 78 -0.64 5.50 16.26
CA ASP A 78 -0.80 6.88 15.81
C ASP A 78 -1.37 6.95 14.38
N ILE A 79 -0.96 6.05 13.49
CA ILE A 79 -1.57 5.98 12.14
C ILE A 79 -3.06 5.58 12.20
N ASN A 80 -3.45 4.75 13.17
CA ASN A 80 -4.86 4.41 13.36
C ASN A 80 -5.67 5.59 13.92
N LYS A 81 -5.11 6.42 14.83
CA LYS A 81 -5.74 7.66 15.27
C LYS A 81 -5.99 8.61 14.09
N ALA A 82 -5.00 8.80 13.22
CA ALA A 82 -5.13 9.62 12.02
C ALA A 82 -6.23 9.09 11.08
N ALA A 83 -6.31 7.77 10.90
CA ALA A 83 -7.34 7.12 10.08
C ALA A 83 -8.76 7.32 10.64
N VAL A 84 -8.92 7.23 11.96
CA VAL A 84 -10.19 7.51 12.64
C VAL A 84 -10.58 8.96 12.43
N GLU A 85 -9.68 9.91 12.64
CA GLU A 85 -9.94 11.34 12.44
C GLU A 85 -10.39 11.66 11.01
N TYR A 86 -9.68 11.14 10.00
CA TYR A 86 -10.12 11.25 8.60
C TYR A 86 -11.52 10.67 8.39
N THR A 87 -11.78 9.49 8.91
CA THR A 87 -13.06 8.78 8.71
C THR A 87 -14.22 9.55 9.30
N GLU A 88 -14.08 10.02 10.54
CA GLU A 88 -15.15 10.75 11.24
C GLU A 88 -15.44 12.10 10.58
N ARG A 89 -14.41 12.84 10.21
CA ARG A 89 -14.54 14.19 9.64
C ARG A 89 -14.90 14.22 8.16
N LEU A 90 -14.56 13.17 7.40
CA LEU A 90 -14.98 13.02 6.00
C LEU A 90 -16.34 12.35 5.84
N LYS A 91 -16.94 11.87 6.93
CA LYS A 91 -18.25 11.24 6.92
C LYS A 91 -19.31 12.16 6.32
N GLY A 92 -20.04 11.65 5.32
CA GLY A 92 -21.07 12.42 4.60
C GLY A 92 -20.51 13.39 3.54
N ILE A 93 -19.19 13.53 3.40
CA ILE A 93 -18.52 14.33 2.37
C ILE A 93 -18.08 13.42 1.22
N VAL A 94 -17.34 12.36 1.55
CA VAL A 94 -16.88 11.34 0.59
C VAL A 94 -17.09 9.94 1.16
N LYS A 95 -16.95 8.92 0.33
CA LYS A 95 -16.96 7.54 0.79
C LYS A 95 -15.59 7.15 1.32
N THR A 96 -15.50 6.93 2.62
CA THR A 96 -14.28 6.52 3.34
C THR A 96 -14.11 4.99 3.32
N PRO A 97 -12.87 4.49 3.58
CA PRO A 97 -12.64 3.06 3.75
C PRO A 97 -13.35 2.52 4.99
N ILE A 98 -13.67 1.23 4.96
CA ILE A 98 -14.31 0.50 6.07
C ILE A 98 -13.36 -0.61 6.50
N ILE A 99 -13.11 -0.71 7.79
CA ILE A 99 -12.43 -1.86 8.39
C ILE A 99 -13.54 -2.77 8.98
N PRO A 100 -13.73 -3.99 8.45
CA PRO A 100 -14.71 -4.92 9.00
C PRO A 100 -14.36 -5.34 10.43
N ASP A 101 -15.36 -5.75 11.18
CA ASP A 101 -15.17 -6.25 12.55
C ASP A 101 -14.18 -7.43 12.58
N GLY A 102 -13.27 -7.43 13.55
CA GLY A 102 -12.24 -8.45 13.69
C GLY A 102 -10.99 -8.23 12.80
N PHE A 103 -10.96 -7.17 11.99
CA PHE A 103 -9.79 -6.80 11.20
C PHE A 103 -9.10 -5.57 11.76
N TYR A 104 -7.79 -5.46 11.46
CA TYR A 104 -6.95 -4.33 11.83
C TYR A 104 -6.11 -3.91 10.64
N SER A 105 -5.96 -2.60 10.40
CA SER A 105 -5.19 -2.07 9.26
C SER A 105 -3.93 -1.36 9.73
N SER A 106 -2.83 -1.55 9.02
CA SER A 106 -1.61 -0.75 9.17
C SER A 106 -1.63 0.54 8.34
N TRP A 107 -2.69 0.78 7.60
CA TRP A 107 -2.92 2.01 6.83
C TRP A 107 -1.73 2.44 5.95
N ALA A 108 -1.21 1.53 5.14
CA ALA A 108 -0.23 1.91 4.12
C ALA A 108 -0.73 3.07 3.23
N GLN A 109 -2.06 3.18 3.10
CA GLN A 109 -2.76 4.22 2.37
C GLN A 109 -4.14 4.45 3.00
N TYR A 110 -4.60 5.71 3.02
CA TYR A 110 -5.98 6.04 3.33
C TYR A 110 -6.68 6.45 2.03
N THR A 111 -7.51 5.57 1.49
CA THR A 111 -8.08 5.71 0.15
C THR A 111 -9.55 6.05 0.22
N ILE A 112 -9.91 7.24 -0.24
CA ILE A 112 -11.31 7.68 -0.42
C ILE A 112 -11.82 7.30 -1.80
N LYS A 113 -13.14 7.34 -1.96
CA LYS A 113 -13.79 7.02 -3.22
C LYS A 113 -14.70 8.15 -3.65
N LEU A 114 -14.42 8.69 -4.84
CA LEU A 114 -15.18 9.74 -5.51
C LEU A 114 -16.26 9.12 -6.39
N LYS A 115 -17.07 9.96 -7.02
CA LYS A 115 -18.17 9.57 -7.89
C LYS A 115 -17.67 8.85 -9.16
N ASP A 116 -16.71 9.47 -9.84
CA ASP A 116 -16.17 9.02 -11.13
C ASP A 116 -14.74 9.52 -11.35
N LYS A 117 -14.20 9.27 -12.54
CA LYS A 117 -12.85 9.64 -12.92
C LYS A 117 -12.64 11.15 -13.02
N GLU A 118 -13.61 11.87 -13.53
CA GLU A 118 -13.55 13.31 -13.73
C GLU A 118 -13.43 14.03 -12.38
N GLN A 119 -14.34 13.76 -11.46
CA GLN A 119 -14.31 14.34 -10.11
C GLN A 119 -13.01 13.96 -9.37
N ARG A 120 -12.51 12.72 -9.54
CA ARG A 120 -11.25 12.28 -8.94
C ARG A 120 -10.05 13.08 -9.48
N ASP A 121 -9.95 13.23 -10.80
CA ASP A 121 -8.82 13.91 -11.44
C ASP A 121 -8.82 15.42 -11.12
N GLU A 122 -9.99 16.04 -11.11
CA GLU A 122 -10.17 17.45 -10.73
C GLU A 122 -9.81 17.66 -9.24
N LEU A 123 -10.32 16.83 -8.32
CA LEU A 123 -9.97 16.94 -6.90
C LEU A 123 -8.46 16.70 -6.69
N GLN A 124 -7.86 15.75 -7.38
CA GLN A 124 -6.41 15.52 -7.30
C GLN A 124 -5.63 16.77 -7.73
N THR A 125 -6.04 17.40 -8.82
CA THR A 125 -5.42 18.64 -9.31
C THR A 125 -5.59 19.77 -8.31
N TYR A 126 -6.80 19.97 -7.80
CA TYR A 126 -7.09 20.99 -6.79
C TYR A 126 -6.27 20.80 -5.50
N LEU A 127 -6.18 19.57 -4.98
CA LEU A 127 -5.33 19.26 -3.82
C LEU A 127 -3.86 19.59 -4.08
N LYS A 128 -3.34 19.25 -5.26
CA LYS A 128 -1.97 19.56 -5.67
C LYS A 128 -1.71 21.08 -5.68
N GLU A 129 -2.64 21.88 -6.19
CA GLU A 129 -2.55 23.36 -6.21
C GLU A 129 -2.52 23.95 -4.78
N GLN A 130 -3.16 23.27 -3.82
CA GLN A 130 -3.12 23.63 -2.40
C GLN A 130 -1.90 23.06 -1.65
N GLY A 131 -0.96 22.41 -2.39
CA GLY A 131 0.23 21.78 -1.82
C GLY A 131 -0.04 20.52 -1.02
N ILE A 132 -1.15 19.82 -1.31
CA ILE A 132 -1.53 18.57 -0.67
C ILE A 132 -1.25 17.41 -1.64
N PRO A 133 -0.28 16.53 -1.35
CA PRO A 133 -0.02 15.37 -2.19
C PRO A 133 -1.15 14.34 -2.06
N ALA A 134 -1.74 13.96 -3.19
CA ALA A 134 -2.73 12.88 -3.26
C ALA A 134 -2.44 11.97 -4.46
N MET A 135 -2.57 10.67 -4.28
CA MET A 135 -2.12 9.69 -5.27
C MET A 135 -3.23 8.71 -5.65
N VAL A 136 -3.20 8.26 -6.92
CA VAL A 136 -4.11 7.22 -7.40
C VAL A 136 -3.39 5.87 -7.39
N TYR A 137 -3.86 4.97 -6.55
CA TYR A 137 -3.35 3.59 -6.46
C TYR A 137 -4.45 2.58 -6.79
N TYR A 138 -4.61 2.17 -8.08
CA TYR A 138 -3.82 2.51 -9.27
C TYR A 138 -4.74 2.95 -10.42
N PRO A 139 -4.27 3.74 -11.41
CA PRO A 139 -5.14 4.26 -12.47
C PRO A 139 -5.55 3.20 -13.50
N ASN A 140 -4.74 2.14 -13.66
CA ASN A 140 -5.00 1.06 -14.59
C ASN A 140 -5.08 -0.29 -13.84
N PRO A 141 -6.13 -1.08 -14.07
CA PRO A 141 -6.25 -2.39 -13.44
C PRO A 141 -5.23 -3.39 -14.02
N MET A 142 -4.77 -4.32 -13.20
CA MET A 142 -3.68 -5.24 -13.56
C MET A 142 -3.97 -6.04 -14.83
N HIS A 143 -5.19 -6.55 -14.99
CA HIS A 143 -5.58 -7.37 -16.16
C HIS A 143 -5.55 -6.61 -17.49
N LEU A 144 -5.58 -5.28 -17.46
CA LEU A 144 -5.47 -4.42 -18.66
C LEU A 144 -4.05 -3.84 -18.86
N GLN A 145 -3.07 -4.22 -18.04
CA GLN A 145 -1.68 -3.83 -18.24
C GLN A 145 -1.09 -4.58 -19.44
N THR A 146 -0.26 -3.90 -20.21
CA THR A 146 0.39 -4.48 -21.42
C THR A 146 1.12 -5.78 -21.12
N ALA A 147 1.75 -5.89 -19.94
CA ALA A 147 2.49 -7.08 -19.51
C ALA A 147 1.60 -8.34 -19.35
N TYR A 148 0.29 -8.18 -19.21
CA TYR A 148 -0.66 -9.28 -18.99
C TYR A 148 -1.63 -9.52 -20.15
N LYS A 149 -1.43 -8.86 -21.29
CA LYS A 149 -2.31 -8.99 -22.47
C LYS A 149 -2.46 -10.42 -22.98
N ASP A 150 -1.39 -11.23 -22.82
CA ASP A 150 -1.37 -12.61 -23.29
C ASP A 150 -2.19 -13.58 -22.41
N LEU A 151 -2.69 -13.10 -21.25
CA LEU A 151 -3.65 -13.84 -20.42
C LEU A 151 -5.09 -13.80 -20.98
N GLY A 152 -5.34 -12.98 -22.02
CA GLY A 152 -6.61 -12.93 -22.73
C GLY A 152 -7.74 -12.14 -22.05
N TYR A 153 -7.50 -11.54 -20.90
CA TYR A 153 -8.48 -10.69 -20.22
C TYR A 153 -8.78 -9.41 -20.98
N GLN A 154 -10.02 -8.97 -20.91
CA GLN A 154 -10.51 -7.79 -21.61
C GLN A 154 -11.22 -6.82 -20.65
N LYS A 155 -11.47 -5.60 -21.13
CA LYS A 155 -12.28 -4.63 -20.41
C LYS A 155 -13.68 -5.18 -20.16
N GLY A 156 -14.14 -5.12 -18.92
CA GLY A 156 -15.42 -5.67 -18.47
C GLY A 156 -15.29 -6.98 -17.71
N ASP A 157 -14.16 -7.69 -17.79
CA ASP A 157 -13.96 -8.95 -17.06
C ASP A 157 -13.88 -8.76 -15.54
N PHE A 158 -13.37 -7.59 -15.10
CA PHE A 158 -13.30 -7.24 -13.67
C PHE A 158 -13.92 -5.86 -13.41
N PRO A 159 -15.27 -5.72 -13.52
CA PRO A 159 -15.94 -4.42 -13.53
C PRO A 159 -15.78 -3.65 -12.22
N ILE A 160 -15.67 -4.33 -11.08
CA ILE A 160 -15.44 -3.67 -9.78
C ILE A 160 -14.05 -3.04 -9.74
N THR A 161 -13.01 -3.78 -10.14
CA THR A 161 -11.63 -3.26 -10.20
C THR A 161 -11.52 -2.09 -11.16
N GLU A 162 -12.09 -2.21 -12.35
CA GLU A 162 -12.10 -1.16 -13.37
C GLU A 162 -12.80 0.12 -12.86
N LYS A 163 -13.93 -0.04 -12.16
CA LYS A 163 -14.63 1.07 -11.52
C LYS A 163 -13.78 1.73 -10.44
N LEU A 164 -13.11 0.94 -9.59
CA LEU A 164 -12.27 1.47 -8.50
C LEU A 164 -11.07 2.24 -9.06
N CYS A 165 -10.39 1.76 -10.10
CA CYS A 165 -9.30 2.47 -10.77
C CYS A 165 -9.71 3.87 -11.24
N ASN A 166 -10.99 4.07 -11.55
CA ASN A 166 -11.51 5.35 -12.00
C ASN A 166 -11.90 6.31 -10.86
N CYS A 167 -12.16 5.84 -9.65
CA CYS A 167 -12.78 6.69 -8.62
C CYS A 167 -12.03 6.75 -7.28
N VAL A 168 -10.91 6.04 -7.12
CA VAL A 168 -10.13 6.05 -5.87
C VAL A 168 -9.09 7.16 -5.87
N LEU A 169 -8.87 7.75 -4.67
CA LEU A 169 -7.82 8.72 -4.41
C LEU A 169 -7.28 8.51 -2.99
N SER A 170 -5.97 8.35 -2.86
CA SER A 170 -5.31 8.17 -1.57
C SER A 170 -4.81 9.50 -1.02
N LEU A 171 -5.17 9.78 0.22
CA LEU A 171 -4.81 10.99 0.96
C LEU A 171 -3.45 10.80 1.66
N PRO A 172 -2.77 11.90 2.06
CA PRO A 172 -1.57 11.83 2.89
C PRO A 172 -1.83 11.01 4.15
N MET A 173 -0.97 10.02 4.42
CA MET A 173 -1.14 9.10 5.55
C MET A 173 0.21 8.60 6.04
N HIS A 174 0.56 8.95 7.28
CA HIS A 174 1.73 8.46 7.99
C HIS A 174 1.56 8.68 9.51
N PRO A 175 2.32 7.97 10.38
CA PRO A 175 2.13 8.03 11.83
C PRO A 175 2.47 9.39 12.47
N TYR A 176 3.16 10.27 11.73
CA TYR A 176 3.60 11.59 12.20
C TYR A 176 2.75 12.74 11.65
N ILE A 177 1.65 12.44 10.94
CA ILE A 177 0.75 13.46 10.42
C ILE A 177 0.06 14.18 11.58
N THR A 178 0.10 15.51 11.56
CA THR A 178 -0.52 16.33 12.59
C THR A 178 -2.01 16.56 12.35
N THR A 179 -2.77 16.82 13.41
CA THR A 179 -4.18 17.21 13.31
C THR A 179 -4.36 18.41 12.37
N ALA A 180 -3.48 19.41 12.41
CA ALA A 180 -3.55 20.58 11.54
C ALA A 180 -3.38 20.22 10.05
N GLU A 181 -2.52 19.26 9.72
CA GLU A 181 -2.36 18.76 8.35
C GLU A 181 -3.60 17.98 7.91
N ILE A 182 -4.16 17.14 8.79
CA ILE A 182 -5.42 16.41 8.53
C ILE A 182 -6.56 17.40 8.30
N GLU A 183 -6.68 18.45 9.14
CA GLU A 183 -7.67 19.52 8.98
C GLU A 183 -7.55 20.20 7.63
N LYS A 184 -6.34 20.62 7.26
CA LYS A 184 -6.09 21.24 5.96
C LYS A 184 -6.56 20.36 4.81
N VAL A 185 -6.29 19.05 4.85
CA VAL A 185 -6.72 18.09 3.82
C VAL A 185 -8.24 18.04 3.76
N ILE A 186 -8.91 17.87 4.91
CA ILE A 186 -10.35 17.72 5.01
C ILE A 186 -11.07 18.98 4.54
N ASP A 187 -10.64 20.17 5.02
CA ASP A 187 -11.25 21.44 4.65
C ASP A 187 -11.10 21.73 3.16
N THR A 188 -9.95 21.36 2.59
CA THR A 188 -9.72 21.49 1.14
C THR A 188 -10.66 20.61 0.33
N ILE A 189 -10.83 19.34 0.74
CA ILE A 189 -11.77 18.40 0.11
C ILE A 189 -13.21 18.90 0.26
N ALA A 190 -13.59 19.32 1.47
CA ALA A 190 -14.94 19.81 1.75
C ALA A 190 -15.28 21.07 0.95
N LYS A 191 -14.34 21.99 0.82
CA LYS A 191 -14.48 23.20 0.02
C LYS A 191 -14.70 22.87 -1.47
N TYR A 192 -13.93 21.94 -2.02
CA TYR A 192 -14.07 21.54 -3.41
C TYR A 192 -15.40 20.83 -3.70
N LEU A 193 -15.86 19.96 -2.80
CA LEU A 193 -17.05 19.12 -3.03
C LEU A 193 -18.38 19.80 -2.67
N LYS A 194 -18.37 20.87 -1.89
CA LYS A 194 -19.56 21.61 -1.46
C LYS A 194 -19.74 22.96 -2.18
N GLY A 195 -18.68 23.48 -2.80
CA GLY A 195 -18.70 24.73 -3.56
C GLY A 195 -19.08 24.51 -4.98
#